data_c11d28e5e863af66215865da35fe1f02
#
_entry.id   c11d28e5e863af66215865da35fe1f02
#
_cell.length_a   1.000
_cell.length_b   1.000
_cell.length_c   1.000
_cell.angle_alpha   90.00
_cell.angle_beta   90.00
_cell.angle_gamma   90.00
#
_symmetry.space_group_name_H-M   'P 1'
#
loop_
_entity.id
_entity.type
_entity.pdbx_description
1 polymer ?
#
loop_
_entity_poly.entity_id
_entity_poly.type
_entity_poly.pdbx_seq_one_letter_code
_entity_poly.pdbx_strand_id
1 'polypeptide(L)'
;TVNSVQRDYMAGEISKDLTARLLLDPEIVKAHQEGLIHFHDSDYFAQHMHNCDLVNLEDMLQNGTVISGTYIEKPHSFSTACNIATQIIAQVASNQYGGQSISLTHLAPFVDVSRKKIAAEVELEMEGLDVSAERKKEIVERRLRNEINRGVQTIQYQVVTLMTTNGQAPFITVFMYLGEARNPQEKADLAIIIEETIRQRYQGVKNEAGVWITPAFPKLIYVLEEDNIRPGTPYYYLTELAAKCTAKRMVPDYISEKKMLELKVDKNGEGHCYTCMGCRSFLTPYVDPETGKPKYYGRFNQGVVTINLVDVALSSGGNFEKFWKIFDERLDLCHRALQARHKRLLGTPSDAAPILWQYGALARLKKGEKIDKLLFGGYSTISLGYAGLYECVKYMTGKSHTDAGAKPFALSVMQHMNDKCNAWKKAENMDYSLYGTPLESTTYKFAKCLQKRFGIVKGITDKNYITNSYHVHVSEPIDAFTKLKFEADFQRLSPGGAISYVEVPNMQDNLEAVISVLQFIYDNIMYAELNTKSDYCQCCGYDGEIKICLLYTSPSPRDRG
;
A
#
# COMPACT_ATOMS: atom_id res chain seq x y z
N THR A 1 10.79 -21.61 14.56
CA THR A 1 10.22 -20.26 14.63
C THR A 1 11.02 -19.40 15.61
N VAL A 2 11.35 -18.18 15.22
CA VAL A 2 12.14 -17.24 16.04
C VAL A 2 11.37 -16.85 17.30
N ASN A 3 12.06 -16.73 18.43
CA ASN A 3 11.45 -16.48 19.74
C ASN A 3 10.58 -15.20 19.78
N SER A 4 10.98 -14.13 19.11
CA SER A 4 10.20 -12.89 19.03
C SER A 4 8.87 -13.10 18.30
N VAL A 5 8.88 -13.88 17.22
CA VAL A 5 7.65 -14.23 16.47
C VAL A 5 6.72 -15.10 17.31
N GLN A 6 7.27 -16.05 18.09
CA GLN A 6 6.45 -16.86 19.01
C GLN A 6 5.77 -16.02 20.06
N ARG A 7 6.50 -15.05 20.64
CA ARG A 7 5.95 -14.14 21.66
C ARG A 7 4.84 -13.27 21.08
N ASP A 8 5.02 -12.71 19.89
CA ASP A 8 4.01 -11.91 19.22
C ASP A 8 2.76 -12.74 18.89
N TYR A 9 2.95 -13.94 18.38
CA TYR A 9 1.86 -14.88 18.12
C TYR A 9 1.03 -15.19 19.38
N MET A 10 1.70 -15.48 20.50
CA MET A 10 1.01 -15.74 21.78
C MET A 10 0.22 -14.50 22.24
N ALA A 11 0.80 -13.31 22.12
CA ALA A 11 0.10 -12.06 22.45
C ALA A 11 -1.11 -11.85 21.54
N GLY A 12 -0.97 -12.14 20.26
CA GLY A 12 -2.06 -12.06 19.28
C GLY A 12 -3.22 -13.01 19.61
N GLU A 13 -2.94 -14.25 19.99
CA GLU A 13 -3.99 -15.22 20.39
C GLU A 13 -4.73 -14.77 21.65
N ILE A 14 -4.03 -14.19 22.61
CA ILE A 14 -4.66 -13.59 23.79
C ILE A 14 -5.57 -12.42 23.39
N SER A 15 -5.10 -11.55 22.49
CA SER A 15 -5.90 -10.43 21.98
C SER A 15 -7.17 -10.90 21.27
N LYS A 16 -7.08 -11.93 20.43
CA LYS A 16 -8.24 -12.54 19.76
C LYS A 16 -9.27 -13.06 20.74
N ASP A 17 -8.82 -13.77 21.77
CA ASP A 17 -9.69 -14.32 22.81
C ASP A 17 -10.39 -13.20 23.61
N LEU A 18 -9.63 -12.18 24.05
CA LEU A 18 -10.19 -11.01 24.73
C LEU A 18 -11.19 -10.26 23.83
N THR A 19 -10.86 -10.08 22.57
CA THR A 19 -11.73 -9.43 21.60
C THR A 19 -13.06 -10.15 21.46
N ALA A 20 -13.04 -11.47 21.31
CA ALA A 20 -14.24 -12.28 21.14
C ALA A 20 -15.10 -12.36 22.42
N ARG A 21 -14.47 -12.41 23.60
CA ARG A 21 -15.22 -12.60 24.85
C ARG A 21 -15.65 -11.31 25.55
N LEU A 22 -14.86 -10.23 25.40
CA LEU A 22 -15.04 -9.04 26.24
C LEU A 22 -15.20 -7.72 25.47
N LEU A 23 -14.63 -7.60 24.26
CA LEU A 23 -14.47 -6.31 23.60
C LEU A 23 -15.46 -6.06 22.46
N LEU A 24 -15.98 -7.10 21.84
CA LEU A 24 -16.96 -6.98 20.75
C LEU A 24 -18.35 -7.47 21.18
N ASP A 25 -19.36 -6.88 20.58
CA ASP A 25 -20.73 -7.36 20.68
C ASP A 25 -20.81 -8.83 20.22
N PRO A 26 -21.48 -9.72 20.99
CA PRO A 26 -21.61 -11.13 20.62
C PRO A 26 -22.19 -11.39 19.23
N GLU A 27 -23.05 -10.52 18.74
CA GLU A 27 -23.61 -10.63 17.38
C GLU A 27 -22.55 -10.40 16.32
N ILE A 28 -21.64 -9.44 16.53
CA ILE A 28 -20.50 -9.17 15.65
C ILE A 28 -19.52 -10.36 15.68
N VAL A 29 -19.23 -10.90 16.85
CA VAL A 29 -18.37 -12.07 17.02
C VAL A 29 -18.93 -13.27 16.27
N LYS A 30 -20.24 -13.54 16.41
CA LYS A 30 -20.93 -14.61 15.70
C LYS A 30 -20.87 -14.42 14.19
N ALA A 31 -21.16 -13.21 13.70
CA ALA A 31 -21.09 -12.89 12.28
C ALA A 31 -19.67 -13.09 11.70
N HIS A 32 -18.65 -12.74 12.46
CA HIS A 32 -17.24 -12.98 12.10
C HIS A 32 -16.90 -14.47 12.05
N GLN A 33 -17.35 -15.24 13.04
CA GLN A 33 -17.09 -16.69 13.10
C GLN A 33 -17.84 -17.45 12.00
N GLU A 34 -19.05 -17.05 11.66
CA GLU A 34 -19.86 -17.64 10.60
C GLU A 34 -19.44 -17.18 9.19
N GLY A 35 -18.54 -16.19 9.09
CA GLY A 35 -18.05 -15.69 7.82
C GLY A 35 -19.02 -14.78 7.07
N LEU A 36 -19.98 -14.17 7.76
CA LEU A 36 -20.85 -13.13 7.19
C LEU A 36 -20.08 -11.85 6.93
N ILE A 37 -19.19 -11.54 7.84
CA ILE A 37 -18.23 -10.44 7.82
C ILE A 37 -16.87 -10.94 8.31
N HIS A 38 -15.83 -10.14 8.09
CA HIS A 38 -14.53 -10.38 8.70
C HIS A 38 -14.07 -9.14 9.44
N PHE A 39 -13.85 -9.29 10.74
CA PHE A 39 -13.23 -8.28 11.59
C PHE A 39 -11.72 -8.49 11.52
N HIS A 40 -11.02 -7.63 10.75
CA HIS A 40 -9.59 -7.78 10.53
C HIS A 40 -8.77 -7.50 11.79
N ASP A 41 -7.60 -8.12 11.88
CA ASP A 41 -6.57 -7.79 12.87
C ASP A 41 -7.06 -7.79 14.33
N SER A 42 -7.90 -8.75 14.69
CA SER A 42 -8.38 -8.94 16.06
C SER A 42 -7.27 -9.32 17.03
N ASP A 43 -6.15 -9.81 16.52
CA ASP A 43 -4.91 -10.08 17.23
C ASP A 43 -4.21 -8.80 17.76
N TYR A 44 -4.60 -7.63 17.29
CA TYR A 44 -4.12 -6.33 17.79
C TYR A 44 -5.22 -5.46 18.43
N PHE A 45 -6.48 -5.89 18.36
CA PHE A 45 -7.61 -5.07 18.76
C PHE A 45 -7.69 -4.79 20.28
N ALA A 46 -7.17 -5.70 21.10
CA ALA A 46 -7.09 -5.47 22.55
C ALA A 46 -6.19 -4.28 22.93
N GLN A 47 -5.27 -3.92 22.06
CA GLN A 47 -4.40 -2.75 22.19
C GLN A 47 -5.04 -1.51 21.54
N HIS A 48 -4.57 -0.32 21.94
CA HIS A 48 -4.99 0.94 21.33
C HIS A 48 -4.14 1.27 20.10
N MET A 49 -4.14 0.38 19.12
CA MET A 49 -3.36 0.48 17.88
C MET A 49 -4.29 0.68 16.68
N HIS A 50 -3.80 1.41 15.71
CA HIS A 50 -4.47 1.62 14.42
C HIS A 50 -3.79 0.82 13.31
N ASN A 51 -4.37 0.87 12.10
CA ASN A 51 -3.93 0.07 10.96
C ASN A 51 -2.73 0.70 10.24
N CYS A 52 -2.94 1.41 9.15
CA CYS A 52 -1.90 1.88 8.23
C CYS A 52 -1.62 3.37 8.36
N ASP A 53 -0.40 3.78 7.99
CA ASP A 53 0.08 5.16 8.11
C ASP A 53 0.63 5.74 6.81
N LEU A 54 0.44 7.04 6.62
CA LEU A 54 1.29 7.91 5.80
C LEU A 54 2.20 8.72 6.70
N VAL A 55 3.45 8.31 6.83
CA VAL A 55 4.40 8.94 7.74
C VAL A 55 4.81 10.31 7.23
N ASN A 56 4.71 11.33 8.07
CA ASN A 56 5.18 12.67 7.75
C ASN A 56 6.68 12.80 7.98
N LEU A 57 7.45 12.12 7.13
CA LEU A 57 8.91 12.11 7.21
C LEU A 57 9.49 13.51 7.02
N GLU A 58 8.84 14.36 6.23
CA GLU A 58 9.24 15.75 6.04
C GLU A 58 9.25 16.51 7.36
N ASP A 59 8.16 16.46 8.12
CA ASP A 59 8.09 17.14 9.42
C ASP A 59 9.14 16.63 10.40
N MET A 60 9.31 15.31 10.47
CA MET A 60 10.26 14.69 11.39
C MET A 60 11.72 15.07 11.07
N LEU A 61 12.09 15.11 9.79
CA LEU A 61 13.44 15.45 9.37
C LEU A 61 13.72 16.96 9.43
N GLN A 62 12.74 17.80 9.12
CA GLN A 62 12.93 19.25 9.13
C GLN A 62 12.86 19.85 10.52
N ASN A 63 12.02 19.32 11.40
CA ASN A 63 11.75 19.89 12.73
C ASN A 63 12.35 19.06 13.88
N GLY A 64 13.02 17.96 13.55
CA GLY A 64 13.52 17.01 14.54
C GLY A 64 12.45 16.05 15.07
N THR A 65 12.89 15.00 15.71
CA THR A 65 12.05 13.97 16.32
C THR A 65 12.73 13.39 17.54
N VAL A 66 12.06 12.46 18.23
CA VAL A 66 12.65 11.73 19.36
C VAL A 66 12.51 10.22 19.09
N ILE A 67 13.62 9.51 19.19
CA ILE A 67 13.67 8.05 19.04
C ILE A 67 14.26 7.47 20.32
N SER A 68 13.52 6.59 21.00
CA SER A 68 13.96 5.94 22.23
C SER A 68 14.49 6.93 23.29
N GLY A 69 13.83 8.07 23.43
CA GLY A 69 14.20 9.12 24.38
C GLY A 69 15.35 10.03 23.94
N THR A 70 15.92 9.78 22.78
CA THR A 70 17.03 10.60 22.23
C THR A 70 16.48 11.58 21.20
N TYR A 71 16.79 12.87 21.40
CA TYR A 71 16.45 13.90 20.42
C TYR A 71 17.31 13.77 19.17
N ILE A 72 16.66 13.75 18.02
CA ILE A 72 17.27 13.68 16.69
C ILE A 72 17.02 15.02 16.00
N GLU A 73 18.05 15.78 15.80
CA GLU A 73 17.98 17.08 15.10
C GLU A 73 17.89 16.89 13.58
N LYS A 74 17.62 17.98 12.88
CA LYS A 74 17.59 18.01 11.42
C LYS A 74 18.91 17.47 10.84
N PRO A 75 18.88 16.50 9.91
CA PRO A 75 20.09 15.95 9.30
C PRO A 75 20.92 16.99 8.54
N HIS A 76 22.23 16.82 8.57
CA HIS A 76 23.19 17.67 7.85
C HIS A 76 23.76 17.00 6.59
N SER A 77 23.18 15.88 6.17
CA SER A 77 23.54 15.21 4.91
C SER A 77 22.42 14.27 4.45
N PHE A 78 22.45 13.93 3.17
CA PHE A 78 21.53 12.95 2.60
C PHE A 78 21.68 11.55 3.23
N SER A 79 22.90 11.09 3.42
CA SER A 79 23.16 9.77 4.03
C SER A 79 22.66 9.70 5.47
N THR A 80 22.82 10.76 6.25
CA THR A 80 22.28 10.84 7.61
C THR A 80 20.75 10.86 7.59
N ALA A 81 20.13 11.60 6.67
CA ALA A 81 18.67 11.61 6.50
C ALA A 81 18.12 10.21 6.17
N CYS A 82 18.78 9.47 5.28
CA CYS A 82 18.41 8.09 4.96
C CYS A 82 18.53 7.15 6.17
N ASN A 83 19.58 7.28 6.96
CA ASN A 83 19.77 6.47 8.16
C ASN A 83 18.68 6.77 9.21
N ILE A 84 18.38 8.04 9.46
CA ILE A 84 17.31 8.43 10.39
C ILE A 84 15.96 7.95 9.88
N ALA A 85 15.69 8.04 8.58
CA ALA A 85 14.47 7.52 7.97
C ALA A 85 14.27 6.01 8.27
N THR A 86 15.32 5.20 8.20
CA THR A 86 15.24 3.78 8.53
C THR A 86 14.92 3.52 10.00
N GLN A 87 15.45 4.33 10.91
CA GLN A 87 15.14 4.24 12.33
C GLN A 87 13.69 4.64 12.60
N ILE A 88 13.19 5.67 11.94
CA ILE A 88 11.77 6.07 12.00
C ILE A 88 10.87 4.94 11.53
N ILE A 89 11.18 4.32 10.39
CA ILE A 89 10.44 3.19 9.83
C ILE A 89 10.34 2.06 10.87
N ALA A 90 11.43 1.69 11.52
CA ALA A 90 11.44 0.65 12.53
C ALA A 90 10.57 0.99 13.75
N GLN A 91 10.63 2.23 14.22
CA GLN A 91 9.83 2.69 15.36
C GLN A 91 8.34 2.77 15.03
N VAL A 92 7.98 3.27 13.86
CA VAL A 92 6.58 3.31 13.40
C VAL A 92 6.03 1.90 13.27
N ALA A 93 6.75 0.99 12.63
CA ALA A 93 6.34 -0.41 12.44
C ALA A 93 6.12 -1.15 13.77
N SER A 94 6.76 -0.72 14.85
CA SER A 94 6.59 -1.30 16.19
C SER A 94 5.36 -0.75 16.95
N ASN A 95 4.69 0.27 16.41
CA ASN A 95 3.61 0.99 17.10
C ASN A 95 2.27 0.99 16.35
N GLN A 96 2.18 0.30 15.22
CA GLN A 96 0.96 0.08 14.45
C GLN A 96 0.98 -1.34 13.86
N TYR A 97 -0.15 -1.85 13.39
CA TYR A 97 -0.23 -3.24 12.93
C TYR A 97 -0.34 -3.39 11.40
N GLY A 98 -0.51 -2.31 10.68
CA GLY A 98 -0.60 -2.31 9.21
C GLY A 98 0.70 -1.91 8.52
N GLY A 99 0.57 -1.46 7.29
CA GLY A 99 1.68 -0.92 6.50
C GLY A 99 1.89 0.58 6.72
N GLN A 100 3.07 1.03 6.42
CA GLN A 100 3.42 2.45 6.41
C GLN A 100 3.96 2.86 5.04
N SER A 101 3.82 4.12 4.70
CA SER A 101 4.39 4.67 3.47
C SER A 101 5.18 5.94 3.76
N ILE A 102 6.30 6.07 3.06
CA ILE A 102 7.12 7.28 3.04
C ILE A 102 7.25 7.78 1.61
N SER A 103 7.51 9.07 1.44
CA SER A 103 7.85 9.65 0.14
C SER A 103 9.32 9.96 0.03
N LEU A 104 9.94 9.61 -1.09
CA LEU A 104 11.31 9.99 -1.40
C LEU A 104 11.46 11.52 -1.57
N THR A 105 10.39 12.22 -1.87
CA THR A 105 10.39 13.70 -1.93
C THR A 105 10.85 14.32 -0.62
N HIS A 106 10.54 13.69 0.52
CA HIS A 106 10.95 14.19 1.83
C HIS A 106 12.45 14.07 2.11
N LEU A 107 13.17 13.26 1.32
CA LEU A 107 14.63 13.13 1.37
C LEU A 107 15.34 14.07 0.38
N ALA A 108 14.63 14.52 -0.66
CA ALA A 108 15.21 15.32 -1.73
C ALA A 108 15.89 16.63 -1.25
N PRO A 109 15.36 17.39 -0.27
CA PRO A 109 16.02 18.59 0.23
C PRO A 109 17.44 18.35 0.78
N PHE A 110 17.70 17.15 1.28
CA PHE A 110 19.00 16.79 1.85
C PHE A 110 20.07 16.49 0.78
N VAL A 111 19.67 16.29 -0.47
CA VAL A 111 20.60 16.21 -1.60
C VAL A 111 21.30 17.55 -1.80
N ASP A 112 20.57 18.66 -1.75
CA ASP A 112 21.16 20.00 -1.86
C ASP A 112 22.03 20.35 -0.64
N VAL A 113 21.64 19.92 0.56
CA VAL A 113 22.48 20.05 1.77
C VAL A 113 23.81 19.34 1.57
N SER A 114 23.81 18.10 1.10
CA SER A 114 25.02 17.34 0.80
C SER A 114 25.84 17.95 -0.34
N ARG A 115 25.19 18.46 -1.39
CA ARG A 115 25.87 19.12 -2.51
C ARG A 115 26.68 20.32 -2.03
N LYS A 116 26.08 21.18 -1.22
CA LYS A 116 26.74 22.36 -0.66
C LYS A 116 27.91 21.99 0.25
N LYS A 117 27.72 20.98 1.09
CA LYS A 117 28.79 20.47 1.97
C LYS A 117 29.95 19.90 1.18
N ILE A 118 29.70 19.05 0.21
CA ILE A 118 30.72 18.44 -0.66
C ILE A 118 31.45 19.53 -1.46
N ALA A 119 30.72 20.53 -1.97
CA ALA A 119 31.34 21.64 -2.70
C ALA A 119 32.31 22.43 -1.83
N ALA A 120 31.95 22.71 -0.58
CA ALA A 120 32.85 23.38 0.38
C ALA A 120 34.09 22.54 0.71
N GLU A 121 33.93 21.23 0.89
CA GLU A 121 35.03 20.30 1.11
C GLU A 121 35.99 20.26 -0.09
N VAL A 122 35.44 20.19 -1.33
CA VAL A 122 36.23 20.18 -2.56
C VAL A 122 36.99 21.50 -2.74
N GLU A 123 36.37 22.65 -2.46
CA GLU A 123 37.07 23.95 -2.50
C GLU A 123 38.26 24.00 -1.52
N LEU A 124 38.05 23.53 -0.29
CA LEU A 124 39.11 23.50 0.72
C LEU A 124 40.24 22.52 0.34
N GLU A 125 39.93 21.34 -0.13
CA GLU A 125 40.92 20.33 -0.55
C GLU A 125 41.74 20.77 -1.78
N MET A 126 41.13 21.57 -2.67
CA MET A 126 41.76 22.04 -3.90
C MET A 126 42.37 23.45 -3.76
N GLU A 127 42.37 24.00 -2.56
CA GLU A 127 42.98 25.31 -2.30
C GLU A 127 44.48 25.27 -2.63
N GLY A 128 44.92 26.22 -3.46
CA GLY A 128 46.32 26.31 -3.91
C GLY A 128 46.70 25.33 -5.04
N LEU A 129 45.76 24.51 -5.54
CA LEU A 129 45.97 23.63 -6.67
C LEU A 129 45.39 24.24 -7.96
N ASP A 130 46.08 24.02 -9.10
CA ASP A 130 45.58 24.46 -10.41
C ASP A 130 44.51 23.48 -10.94
N VAL A 131 43.28 23.60 -10.44
CA VAL A 131 42.12 22.78 -10.83
C VAL A 131 41.01 23.68 -11.34
N SER A 132 40.54 23.41 -12.56
CA SER A 132 39.48 24.20 -13.19
C SER A 132 38.13 24.09 -12.43
N ALA A 133 37.29 25.11 -12.57
CA ALA A 133 35.96 25.12 -11.98
C ALA A 133 35.08 23.96 -12.48
N GLU A 134 35.20 23.60 -13.77
CA GLU A 134 34.51 22.48 -14.38
C GLU A 134 34.94 21.16 -13.71
N ARG A 135 36.22 20.98 -13.49
CA ARG A 135 36.76 19.79 -12.84
C ARG A 135 36.31 19.66 -11.38
N LYS A 136 36.29 20.78 -10.63
CA LYS A 136 35.75 20.81 -9.27
C LYS A 136 34.27 20.39 -9.27
N LYS A 137 33.49 20.93 -10.20
CA LYS A 137 32.06 20.58 -10.35
C LYS A 137 31.87 19.10 -10.65
N GLU A 138 32.63 18.50 -11.55
CA GLU A 138 32.60 17.07 -11.84
C GLU A 138 32.92 16.22 -10.59
N ILE A 139 33.90 16.66 -9.78
CA ILE A 139 34.23 15.96 -8.53
C ILE A 139 33.06 16.02 -7.55
N VAL A 140 32.44 17.20 -7.39
CA VAL A 140 31.27 17.37 -6.53
C VAL A 140 30.13 16.46 -6.96
N GLU A 141 29.76 16.46 -8.24
CA GLU A 141 28.68 15.61 -8.77
C GLU A 141 28.97 14.12 -8.58
N ARG A 142 30.18 13.69 -8.81
CA ARG A 142 30.57 12.29 -8.60
C ARG A 142 30.47 11.88 -7.12
N ARG A 143 30.95 12.72 -6.21
CA ARG A 143 30.87 12.47 -4.76
C ARG A 143 29.42 12.46 -4.28
N LEU A 144 28.61 13.38 -4.78
CA LEU A 144 27.18 13.46 -4.48
C LEU A 144 26.43 12.19 -4.94
N ARG A 145 26.69 11.74 -6.18
CA ARG A 145 26.12 10.50 -6.70
C ARG A 145 26.50 9.29 -5.85
N ASN A 146 27.75 9.22 -5.38
CA ASN A 146 28.20 8.16 -4.49
C ASN A 146 27.48 8.21 -3.14
N GLU A 147 27.24 9.39 -2.59
CA GLU A 147 26.49 9.55 -1.34
C GLU A 147 25.03 9.13 -1.51
N ILE A 148 24.39 9.52 -2.60
CA ILE A 148 23.01 9.11 -2.89
C ILE A 148 22.92 7.58 -3.04
N ASN A 149 23.85 6.96 -3.75
CA ASN A 149 23.94 5.51 -3.89
C ASN A 149 24.00 4.83 -2.50
N ARG A 150 24.88 5.29 -1.62
CA ARG A 150 25.03 4.74 -0.27
C ARG A 150 23.80 4.98 0.60
N GLY A 151 23.17 6.15 0.51
CA GLY A 151 21.95 6.46 1.25
C GLY A 151 20.77 5.58 0.84
N VAL A 152 20.56 5.41 -0.45
CA VAL A 152 19.53 4.51 -0.99
C VAL A 152 19.82 3.05 -0.61
N GLN A 153 21.08 2.64 -0.69
CA GLN A 153 21.51 1.30 -0.26
C GLN A 153 21.24 1.08 1.25
N THR A 154 21.47 2.09 2.08
CA THR A 154 21.14 2.03 3.51
C THR A 154 19.67 1.76 3.72
N ILE A 155 18.77 2.48 3.02
CA ILE A 155 17.32 2.23 3.12
C ILE A 155 17.00 0.80 2.70
N GLN A 156 17.49 0.35 1.56
CA GLN A 156 17.19 -0.99 1.04
C GLN A 156 17.64 -2.10 1.99
N TYR A 157 18.88 -2.06 2.45
CA TYR A 157 19.42 -3.12 3.32
C TYR A 157 18.89 -3.04 4.75
N GLN A 158 18.68 -1.86 5.29
CA GLN A 158 18.08 -1.72 6.62
C GLN A 158 16.65 -2.27 6.65
N VAL A 159 15.83 -1.98 5.64
CA VAL A 159 14.45 -2.48 5.58
C VAL A 159 14.41 -4.01 5.54
N VAL A 160 15.29 -4.67 4.79
CA VAL A 160 15.29 -6.15 4.69
C VAL A 160 15.97 -6.85 5.86
N THR A 161 16.82 -6.16 6.61
CA THR A 161 17.56 -6.73 7.75
C THR A 161 16.99 -6.34 9.10
N LEU A 162 16.18 -5.28 9.17
CA LEU A 162 15.50 -4.86 10.38
C LEU A 162 14.42 -5.87 10.79
N MET A 163 14.42 -6.17 12.07
CA MET A 163 13.33 -6.88 12.71
C MET A 163 12.66 -5.93 13.71
N THR A 164 11.36 -5.73 13.58
CA THR A 164 10.58 -4.94 14.51
C THR A 164 10.44 -5.67 15.85
N THR A 165 9.92 -4.98 16.87
CA THR A 165 9.59 -5.63 18.16
C THR A 165 8.59 -6.78 18.00
N ASN A 166 7.80 -6.76 16.92
CA ASN A 166 6.83 -7.81 16.57
C ASN A 166 7.48 -9.01 15.85
N GLY A 167 8.80 -9.00 15.68
CA GLY A 167 9.51 -10.10 15.03
C GLY A 167 9.33 -10.20 13.51
N GLN A 168 8.87 -9.13 12.87
CA GLN A 168 8.61 -9.05 11.43
C GLN A 168 9.48 -7.97 10.76
N ALA A 169 9.73 -8.12 9.47
CA ALA A 169 10.26 -7.01 8.67
C ALA A 169 9.22 -5.88 8.58
N PRO A 170 9.65 -4.61 8.58
CA PRO A 170 8.73 -3.50 8.39
C PRO A 170 7.96 -3.61 7.07
N PHE A 171 6.63 -3.53 7.14
CA PHE A 171 5.79 -3.43 5.95
C PHE A 171 5.80 -1.97 5.48
N ILE A 172 6.74 -1.64 4.60
CA ILE A 172 7.00 -0.27 4.14
C ILE A 172 6.81 -0.13 2.64
N THR A 173 6.14 0.95 2.25
CA THR A 173 5.98 1.38 0.86
C THR A 173 6.73 2.70 0.64
N VAL A 174 7.47 2.77 -0.44
CA VAL A 174 8.23 3.95 -0.86
C VAL A 174 7.57 4.57 -2.08
N PHE A 175 7.17 5.82 -1.96
CA PHE A 175 6.49 6.58 -2.97
C PHE A 175 7.46 7.41 -3.80
N MET A 176 7.36 7.28 -5.13
CA MET A 176 8.22 7.94 -6.11
C MET A 176 7.36 8.82 -7.02
N TYR A 177 7.18 10.07 -6.63
CA TYR A 177 6.32 11.03 -7.30
C TYR A 177 7.03 12.37 -7.55
N LEU A 178 7.45 12.61 -8.79
CA LEU A 178 8.15 13.84 -9.18
C LEU A 178 7.31 15.10 -8.99
N GLY A 179 6.00 15.01 -9.23
CA GLY A 179 5.07 16.13 -9.07
C GLY A 179 4.90 16.65 -7.64
N GLU A 180 5.40 15.93 -6.64
CA GLU A 180 5.46 16.39 -5.25
C GLU A 180 6.55 17.45 -4.99
N ALA A 181 7.57 17.51 -5.84
CA ALA A 181 8.69 18.42 -5.67
C ALA A 181 8.23 19.88 -5.75
N ARG A 182 8.79 20.72 -4.88
CA ARG A 182 8.37 22.13 -4.71
C ARG A 182 8.95 23.07 -5.76
N ASN A 183 10.07 22.70 -6.36
CA ASN A 183 10.77 23.50 -7.34
C ASN A 183 11.58 22.60 -8.30
N PRO A 184 12.06 23.15 -9.44
CA PRO A 184 12.79 22.36 -10.43
C PRO A 184 14.07 21.71 -9.92
N GLN A 185 14.80 22.32 -8.98
CA GLN A 185 16.01 21.73 -8.41
C GLN A 185 15.69 20.53 -7.53
N GLU A 186 14.68 20.65 -6.67
CA GLU A 186 14.21 19.54 -5.83
C GLU A 186 13.68 18.38 -6.70
N LYS A 187 12.98 18.68 -7.80
CA LYS A 187 12.51 17.69 -8.75
C LYS A 187 13.67 16.94 -9.42
N ALA A 188 14.71 17.65 -9.86
CA ALA A 188 15.90 17.04 -10.44
C ALA A 188 16.64 16.17 -9.41
N ASP A 189 16.74 16.61 -8.18
CA ASP A 189 17.37 15.85 -7.10
C ASP A 189 16.56 14.61 -6.72
N LEU A 190 15.23 14.74 -6.67
CA LEU A 190 14.31 13.61 -6.48
C LEU A 190 14.44 12.58 -7.60
N ALA A 191 14.59 13.03 -8.85
CA ALA A 191 14.80 12.14 -10.00
C ALA A 191 16.06 11.28 -9.84
N ILE A 192 17.13 11.82 -9.28
CA ILE A 192 18.35 11.06 -8.99
C ILE A 192 18.09 9.99 -7.94
N ILE A 193 17.36 10.32 -6.88
CA ILE A 193 17.02 9.35 -5.82
C ILE A 193 16.15 8.23 -6.38
N ILE A 194 15.15 8.57 -7.19
CA ILE A 194 14.26 7.59 -7.86
C ILE A 194 15.06 6.68 -8.77
N GLU A 195 15.92 7.24 -9.62
CA GLU A 195 16.78 6.47 -10.52
C GLU A 195 17.62 5.46 -9.74
N GLU A 196 18.28 5.88 -8.67
CA GLU A 196 19.13 5.03 -7.85
C GLU A 196 18.32 3.93 -7.14
N THR A 197 17.13 4.27 -6.64
CA THR A 197 16.23 3.32 -5.99
C THR A 197 15.80 2.22 -6.96
N ILE A 198 15.42 2.57 -8.18
CA ILE A 198 15.02 1.60 -9.20
C ILE A 198 16.21 0.75 -9.65
N ARG A 199 17.38 1.35 -9.85
CA ARG A 199 18.61 0.63 -10.23
C ARG A 199 18.99 -0.42 -9.19
N GLN A 200 18.94 -0.09 -7.91
CA GLN A 200 19.24 -1.03 -6.84
C GLN A 200 18.18 -2.14 -6.73
N ARG A 201 16.92 -1.83 -6.95
CA ARG A 201 15.86 -2.84 -7.00
C ARG A 201 16.04 -3.76 -8.22
N TYR A 202 16.41 -3.23 -9.36
CA TYR A 202 16.72 -4.04 -10.56
C TYR A 202 17.84 -5.04 -10.28
N GLN A 203 18.89 -4.62 -9.56
CA GLN A 203 19.95 -5.52 -9.11
C GLN A 203 19.44 -6.56 -8.12
N GLY A 204 18.60 -6.17 -7.16
CA GLY A 204 18.13 -6.99 -6.06
C GLY A 204 19.11 -7.06 -4.90
N VAL A 205 18.90 -8.03 -4.02
CA VAL A 205 19.77 -8.32 -2.87
C VAL A 205 20.19 -9.79 -2.92
N LYS A 206 21.37 -10.11 -2.35
CA LYS A 206 21.81 -11.50 -2.24
C LYS A 206 21.19 -12.16 -1.00
N ASN A 207 20.64 -13.34 -1.18
CA ASN A 207 20.23 -14.19 -0.07
C ASN A 207 21.43 -14.98 0.50
N GLU A 208 21.19 -15.82 1.51
CA GLU A 208 22.21 -16.67 2.15
C GLU A 208 22.87 -17.67 1.19
N ALA A 209 22.20 -18.05 0.12
CA ALA A 209 22.73 -18.93 -0.93
C ALA A 209 23.57 -18.17 -1.98
N GLY A 210 23.72 -16.83 -1.83
CA GLY A 210 24.44 -15.99 -2.77
C GLY A 210 23.67 -15.67 -4.04
N VAL A 211 22.38 -15.99 -4.09
CA VAL A 211 21.49 -15.72 -5.23
C VAL A 211 20.90 -14.33 -5.12
N TRP A 212 20.92 -13.58 -6.23
CA TRP A 212 20.27 -12.27 -6.32
C TRP A 212 18.75 -12.44 -6.40
N ILE A 213 18.07 -11.94 -5.38
CA ILE A 213 16.62 -12.04 -5.22
C ILE A 213 15.95 -10.66 -5.20
N THR A 214 14.66 -10.64 -5.49
CA THR A 214 13.82 -9.46 -5.26
C THR A 214 13.41 -9.42 -3.79
N PRO A 215 13.79 -8.39 -3.02
CA PRO A 215 13.31 -8.26 -1.64
C PRO A 215 11.81 -7.95 -1.63
N ALA A 216 11.09 -8.50 -0.65
CA ALA A 216 9.66 -8.24 -0.49
C ALA A 216 9.36 -6.76 -0.17
N PHE A 217 10.26 -6.12 0.59
CA PHE A 217 10.16 -4.72 1.01
C PHE A 217 11.48 -3.98 0.79
N PRO A 218 11.41 -2.64 0.64
CA PRO A 218 10.22 -1.81 0.53
C PRO A 218 9.41 -2.10 -0.75
N LYS A 219 8.08 -2.02 -0.68
CA LYS A 219 7.25 -1.95 -1.88
C LYS A 219 7.52 -0.61 -2.56
N LEU A 220 7.67 -0.60 -3.87
CA LEU A 220 7.93 0.61 -4.65
C LEU A 220 6.70 1.00 -5.46
N ILE A 221 6.32 2.27 -5.38
CA ILE A 221 5.23 2.86 -6.17
C ILE A 221 5.78 3.98 -7.03
N TYR A 222 5.63 3.84 -8.33
CA TYR A 222 6.04 4.82 -9.32
C TYR A 222 4.84 5.53 -9.92
N VAL A 223 4.81 6.85 -9.85
CA VAL A 223 3.73 7.64 -10.43
C VAL A 223 4.02 7.93 -11.90
N LEU A 224 3.06 7.56 -12.75
CA LEU A 224 3.07 7.90 -14.17
C LEU A 224 2.51 9.32 -14.32
N GLU A 225 3.32 10.20 -14.90
CA GLU A 225 3.06 11.63 -15.02
C GLU A 225 3.19 12.10 -16.47
N GLU A 226 2.66 13.27 -16.79
CA GLU A 226 2.74 13.83 -18.14
C GLU A 226 4.18 13.99 -18.63
N ASP A 227 5.11 14.35 -17.74
CA ASP A 227 6.51 14.58 -18.08
C ASP A 227 7.42 13.33 -18.01
N ASN A 228 6.85 12.16 -17.76
CA ASN A 228 7.62 10.90 -17.75
C ASN A 228 7.01 9.75 -18.59
N ILE A 229 5.75 9.86 -19.04
CA ILE A 229 5.05 8.73 -19.69
C ILE A 229 5.24 8.64 -21.19
N ARG A 230 5.59 9.73 -21.86
CA ARG A 230 5.75 9.78 -23.32
C ARG A 230 7.20 10.00 -23.72
N PRO A 231 7.65 9.41 -24.85
CA PRO A 231 8.96 9.70 -25.41
C PRO A 231 9.17 11.21 -25.65
N GLY A 232 10.38 11.68 -25.40
CA GLY A 232 10.74 13.10 -25.57
C GLY A 232 10.42 13.99 -24.37
N THR A 233 9.76 13.48 -23.35
CA THR A 233 9.55 14.21 -22.09
C THR A 233 10.80 14.16 -21.20
N PRO A 234 10.98 15.12 -20.28
CA PRO A 234 12.24 15.25 -19.51
C PRO A 234 12.60 14.03 -18.66
N TYR A 235 11.61 13.31 -18.15
CA TYR A 235 11.82 12.20 -17.21
C TYR A 235 11.39 10.84 -17.76
N TYR A 236 11.17 10.73 -19.07
CA TYR A 236 10.82 9.46 -19.71
C TYR A 236 11.85 8.35 -19.46
N TYR A 237 13.12 8.69 -19.34
CA TYR A 237 14.19 7.73 -19.03
C TYR A 237 13.95 6.98 -17.71
N LEU A 238 13.31 7.63 -16.71
CA LEU A 238 12.93 6.98 -15.45
C LEU A 238 11.84 5.93 -15.68
N THR A 239 10.88 6.21 -16.53
CA THR A 239 9.82 5.26 -16.89
C THR A 239 10.38 4.07 -17.65
N GLU A 240 11.33 4.28 -18.56
CA GLU A 240 12.04 3.18 -19.23
C GLU A 240 12.79 2.30 -18.22
N LEU A 241 13.48 2.91 -17.27
CA LEU A 241 14.18 2.19 -16.20
C LEU A 241 13.20 1.43 -15.30
N ALA A 242 12.08 2.04 -14.93
CA ALA A 242 11.00 1.41 -14.16
C ALA A 242 10.39 0.22 -14.90
N ALA A 243 10.11 0.37 -16.19
CA ALA A 243 9.60 -0.70 -17.04
C ALA A 243 10.57 -1.89 -17.12
N LYS A 244 11.87 -1.62 -17.27
CA LYS A 244 12.92 -2.64 -17.26
C LYS A 244 12.98 -3.37 -15.92
N CYS A 245 12.85 -2.64 -14.81
CA CYS A 245 12.80 -3.22 -13.48
C CYS A 245 11.54 -4.10 -13.30
N THR A 246 10.38 -3.62 -13.73
CA THR A 246 9.12 -4.37 -13.67
C THR A 246 9.20 -5.67 -14.45
N ALA A 247 9.76 -5.66 -15.64
CA ALA A 247 9.91 -6.86 -16.47
C ALA A 247 10.74 -7.96 -15.79
N LYS A 248 11.73 -7.58 -14.97
CA LYS A 248 12.61 -8.52 -14.26
C LYS A 248 12.15 -8.83 -12.82
N ARG A 249 11.63 -7.84 -12.10
CA ARG A 249 11.41 -7.90 -10.65
C ARG A 249 9.96 -7.78 -10.24
N MET A 250 9.03 -7.53 -11.17
CA MET A 250 7.61 -7.28 -10.91
C MET A 250 7.35 -6.07 -9.97
N VAL A 251 8.26 -5.15 -9.95
CA VAL A 251 8.20 -3.86 -9.23
C VAL A 251 8.88 -2.79 -10.07
N PRO A 252 8.48 -1.52 -9.96
CA PRO A 252 7.47 -0.94 -9.08
C PRO A 252 6.04 -1.22 -9.53
N ASP A 253 5.07 -0.94 -8.64
CA ASP A 253 3.67 -0.75 -9.02
C ASP A 253 3.46 0.67 -9.55
N TYR A 254 2.34 0.90 -10.25
CA TYR A 254 2.11 2.14 -10.98
C TYR A 254 0.82 2.82 -10.57
N ILE A 255 0.92 4.11 -10.29
CA ILE A 255 -0.22 5.02 -10.09
C ILE A 255 -0.26 5.99 -11.27
N SER A 256 -1.44 6.19 -11.86
CA SER A 256 -1.68 7.24 -12.85
C SER A 256 -2.03 8.55 -12.18
N GLU A 257 -1.18 9.57 -12.32
CA GLU A 257 -1.50 10.92 -11.86
C GLU A 257 -2.78 11.43 -12.51
N LYS A 258 -2.90 11.26 -13.82
CA LYS A 258 -4.08 11.69 -14.59
C LYS A 258 -5.38 11.15 -14.01
N LYS A 259 -5.43 9.85 -13.72
CA LYS A 259 -6.64 9.21 -13.17
C LYS A 259 -6.84 9.49 -11.69
N MET A 260 -5.78 9.59 -10.92
CA MET A 260 -5.86 9.95 -9.52
C MET A 260 -6.42 11.37 -9.33
N LEU A 261 -5.98 12.34 -10.13
CA LEU A 261 -6.46 13.73 -10.08
C LEU A 261 -7.93 13.88 -10.52
N GLU A 262 -8.45 12.96 -11.34
CA GLU A 262 -9.88 12.92 -11.66
C GLU A 262 -10.75 12.53 -10.45
N LEU A 263 -10.19 11.78 -9.50
CA LEU A 263 -10.91 11.15 -8.40
C LEU A 263 -10.61 11.77 -7.03
N LYS A 264 -9.41 12.26 -6.83
CA LYS A 264 -8.90 12.70 -5.53
C LYS A 264 -8.44 14.16 -5.57
N VAL A 265 -9.38 15.04 -5.81
CA VAL A 265 -9.21 16.48 -5.67
C VAL A 265 -9.97 16.99 -4.44
N ASP A 266 -9.50 18.06 -3.85
CA ASP A 266 -10.18 18.72 -2.75
C ASP A 266 -11.40 19.53 -3.24
N LYS A 267 -12.10 20.15 -2.30
CA LYS A 267 -13.26 21.00 -2.60
C LYS A 267 -12.95 22.23 -3.49
N ASN A 268 -11.67 22.59 -3.65
CA ASN A 268 -11.22 23.68 -4.49
C ASN A 268 -10.77 23.19 -5.88
N GLY A 269 -10.84 21.88 -6.14
CA GLY A 269 -10.36 21.26 -7.37
C GLY A 269 -8.84 21.12 -7.43
N GLU A 270 -8.15 21.32 -6.32
CA GLU A 270 -6.70 21.14 -6.19
C GLU A 270 -6.37 19.76 -5.63
N GLY A 271 -5.25 19.19 -6.04
CA GLY A 271 -4.79 17.93 -5.52
C GLY A 271 -3.47 17.49 -6.10
N HIS A 272 -2.89 16.49 -5.43
CA HIS A 272 -1.77 15.67 -5.90
C HIS A 272 -2.15 14.20 -5.77
N CYS A 273 -1.31 13.32 -6.30
CA CYS A 273 -1.47 11.91 -6.05
C CYS A 273 -1.27 11.59 -4.58
N TYR A 274 -2.14 10.71 -4.07
CA TYR A 274 -1.91 10.02 -2.81
C TYR A 274 -1.09 8.75 -3.06
N THR A 275 -0.17 8.43 -2.16
CA THR A 275 0.34 7.06 -2.09
C THR A 275 -0.65 6.17 -1.36
N CYS A 276 -0.62 4.86 -1.64
CA CYS A 276 -1.29 3.92 -0.77
C CYS A 276 -0.55 3.79 0.56
N MET A 277 -1.30 3.51 1.61
CA MET A 277 -0.77 3.05 2.90
C MET A 277 -0.62 1.53 2.83
N GLY A 278 0.61 1.03 2.98
CA GLY A 278 0.86 -0.39 2.81
C GLY A 278 0.62 -0.85 1.37
N CYS A 279 -0.37 -1.75 1.15
CA CYS A 279 -0.60 -2.35 -0.18
C CYS A 279 -1.46 -1.49 -1.09
N ARG A 280 -2.65 -1.08 -0.65
CA ARG A 280 -3.67 -0.48 -1.52
C ARG A 280 -4.70 0.40 -0.80
N SER A 281 -4.51 0.69 0.49
CA SER A 281 -5.38 1.60 1.25
C SER A 281 -5.06 3.04 0.90
N PHE A 282 -6.06 3.81 0.47
CA PHE A 282 -5.92 5.23 0.14
C PHE A 282 -6.72 6.09 1.12
N LEU A 283 -6.13 7.21 1.48
CA LEU A 283 -6.85 8.28 2.18
C LEU A 283 -7.76 9.01 1.20
N THR A 284 -8.79 9.62 1.75
CA THR A 284 -9.63 10.58 1.03
C THR A 284 -9.07 12.00 1.16
N PRO A 285 -9.40 12.91 0.23
CA PRO A 285 -8.95 14.30 0.31
C PRO A 285 -9.35 14.95 1.64
N TYR A 286 -8.42 15.67 2.24
CA TYR A 286 -8.59 16.36 3.50
C TYR A 286 -7.87 17.70 3.47
N VAL A 287 -8.55 18.76 3.90
CA VAL A 287 -7.99 20.10 4.05
C VAL A 287 -7.86 20.37 5.55
N ASP A 288 -6.65 20.65 5.98
CA ASP A 288 -6.37 21.00 7.38
C ASP A 288 -7.08 22.33 7.73
N PRO A 289 -7.96 22.34 8.71
CA PRO A 289 -8.70 23.54 9.09
C PRO A 289 -7.82 24.66 9.68
N GLU A 290 -6.65 24.32 10.22
CA GLU A 290 -5.73 25.29 10.80
C GLU A 290 -4.93 26.03 9.73
N THR A 291 -4.50 25.30 8.69
CA THR A 291 -3.67 25.87 7.60
C THR A 291 -4.45 26.23 6.35
N GLY A 292 -5.65 25.69 6.17
CA GLY A 292 -6.44 25.82 4.95
C GLY A 292 -5.85 25.08 3.74
N LYS A 293 -4.83 24.23 3.94
CA LYS A 293 -4.12 23.51 2.88
C LYS A 293 -4.46 22.02 2.89
N PRO A 294 -4.42 21.35 1.72
CA PRO A 294 -4.51 19.90 1.66
C PRO A 294 -3.40 19.24 2.48
N LYS A 295 -3.75 18.17 3.20
CA LYS A 295 -2.79 17.38 3.98
C LYS A 295 -2.76 15.96 3.44
N TYR A 296 -1.56 15.52 3.05
CA TYR A 296 -1.33 14.19 2.47
C TYR A 296 -0.66 13.23 3.44
N TYR A 297 0.28 13.70 4.25
CA TYR A 297 1.08 12.92 5.19
C TYR A 297 0.72 13.24 6.63
N GLY A 298 1.17 12.39 7.55
CA GLY A 298 0.79 12.50 8.94
C GLY A 298 -0.66 12.09 9.17
N ARG A 299 -1.18 11.18 8.35
CA ARG A 299 -2.57 10.68 8.39
C ARG A 299 -2.57 9.16 8.42
N PHE A 300 -3.68 8.56 8.76
CA PHE A 300 -3.75 7.12 9.01
C PHE A 300 -5.14 6.53 8.76
N ASN A 301 -5.21 5.18 8.75
CA ASN A 301 -6.43 4.41 8.72
C ASN A 301 -6.68 3.75 10.09
N GLN A 302 -7.90 3.85 10.61
CA GLN A 302 -8.28 3.34 11.92
C GLN A 302 -8.45 1.81 11.94
N GLY A 303 -8.83 1.21 10.83
CA GLY A 303 -9.04 -0.23 10.70
C GLY A 303 -10.06 -0.60 9.64
N VAL A 304 -10.26 -1.89 9.47
CA VAL A 304 -11.05 -2.49 8.37
C VAL A 304 -12.01 -3.55 8.90
N VAL A 305 -13.19 -3.60 8.32
CA VAL A 305 -14.16 -4.72 8.42
C VAL A 305 -14.64 -5.05 7.01
N THR A 306 -14.64 -6.32 6.62
CA THR A 306 -15.00 -6.76 5.28
C THR A 306 -16.32 -7.51 5.26
N ILE A 307 -17.21 -7.16 4.32
CA ILE A 307 -18.46 -7.89 4.05
C ILE A 307 -18.23 -9.03 3.05
N ASN A 308 -18.86 -10.17 3.31
CA ASN A 308 -18.90 -11.29 2.37
C ASN A 308 -20.13 -11.15 1.44
N LEU A 309 -19.94 -10.64 0.24
CA LEU A 309 -21.01 -10.43 -0.72
C LEU A 309 -21.61 -11.75 -1.23
N VAL A 310 -20.82 -12.82 -1.24
CA VAL A 310 -21.29 -14.15 -1.68
C VAL A 310 -22.32 -14.71 -0.70
N ASP A 311 -22.07 -14.52 0.60
CA ASP A 311 -23.01 -14.95 1.64
C ASP A 311 -24.34 -14.19 1.54
N VAL A 312 -24.31 -12.90 1.26
CA VAL A 312 -25.52 -12.09 1.01
C VAL A 312 -26.32 -12.67 -0.16
N ALA A 313 -25.66 -12.98 -1.27
CA ALA A 313 -26.30 -13.54 -2.46
C ALA A 313 -26.92 -14.92 -2.19
N LEU A 314 -26.16 -15.84 -1.61
CA LEU A 314 -26.63 -17.20 -1.30
C LEU A 314 -27.76 -17.20 -0.27
N SER A 315 -27.71 -16.34 0.74
CA SER A 315 -28.76 -16.18 1.75
C SER A 315 -30.08 -15.67 1.15
N SER A 316 -30.00 -14.91 0.06
CA SER A 316 -31.20 -14.42 -0.65
C SER A 316 -31.92 -15.51 -1.49
N GLY A 317 -31.24 -16.63 -1.75
CA GLY A 317 -31.75 -17.68 -2.64
C GLY A 317 -31.96 -17.22 -4.08
N GLY A 318 -31.30 -16.14 -4.52
CA GLY A 318 -31.46 -15.56 -5.84
C GLY A 318 -32.59 -14.55 -5.99
N ASN A 319 -33.30 -14.25 -4.91
CA ASN A 319 -34.36 -13.24 -4.89
C ASN A 319 -33.77 -11.85 -4.66
N PHE A 320 -33.96 -10.92 -5.60
CA PHE A 320 -33.36 -9.57 -5.54
C PHE A 320 -33.89 -8.72 -4.39
N GLU A 321 -35.18 -8.80 -4.06
CA GLU A 321 -35.76 -8.05 -2.94
C GLU A 321 -35.16 -8.52 -1.61
N LYS A 322 -35.03 -9.83 -1.40
CA LYS A 322 -34.37 -10.41 -0.24
C LYS A 322 -32.90 -10.06 -0.22
N PHE A 323 -32.22 -10.01 -1.38
CA PHE A 323 -30.83 -9.65 -1.49
C PHE A 323 -30.57 -8.27 -0.86
N TRP A 324 -31.30 -7.24 -1.28
CA TRP A 324 -31.11 -5.89 -0.78
C TRP A 324 -31.40 -5.76 0.71
N LYS A 325 -32.42 -6.46 1.20
CA LYS A 325 -32.74 -6.49 2.64
C LYS A 325 -31.61 -7.12 3.45
N ILE A 326 -31.15 -8.29 3.06
CA ILE A 326 -30.05 -9.00 3.74
C ILE A 326 -28.75 -8.17 3.63
N PHE A 327 -28.52 -7.55 2.49
CA PHE A 327 -27.37 -6.69 2.27
C PHE A 327 -27.34 -5.53 3.27
N ASP A 328 -28.45 -4.84 3.47
CA ASP A 328 -28.56 -3.79 4.48
C ASP A 328 -28.33 -4.30 5.90
N GLU A 329 -28.85 -5.46 6.26
CA GLU A 329 -28.61 -6.09 7.57
C GLU A 329 -27.12 -6.40 7.79
N ARG A 330 -26.41 -6.88 6.76
CA ARG A 330 -24.97 -7.18 6.84
C ARG A 330 -24.12 -5.91 6.87
N LEU A 331 -24.52 -4.87 6.14
CA LEU A 331 -23.87 -3.57 6.20
C LEU A 331 -24.04 -2.91 7.57
N ASP A 332 -25.18 -3.10 8.22
CA ASP A 332 -25.37 -2.65 9.60
C ASP A 332 -24.41 -3.35 10.59
N LEU A 333 -24.21 -4.66 10.44
CA LEU A 333 -23.21 -5.40 11.22
C LEU A 333 -21.81 -4.84 11.00
N CYS A 334 -21.42 -4.59 9.75
CA CYS A 334 -20.14 -3.97 9.42
C CYS A 334 -20.00 -2.59 10.04
N HIS A 335 -21.04 -1.77 9.97
CA HIS A 335 -21.06 -0.43 10.55
C HIS A 335 -20.83 -0.46 12.08
N ARG A 336 -21.56 -1.32 12.78
CA ARG A 336 -21.37 -1.49 14.24
C ARG A 336 -19.98 -2.01 14.59
N ALA A 337 -19.43 -2.91 13.78
CA ALA A 337 -18.07 -3.42 13.94
C ALA A 337 -17.02 -2.32 13.71
N LEU A 338 -17.20 -1.46 12.70
CA LEU A 338 -16.35 -0.30 12.47
C LEU A 338 -16.45 0.74 13.59
N GLN A 339 -17.65 0.98 14.10
CA GLN A 339 -17.83 1.83 15.29
C GLN A 339 -17.10 1.28 16.52
N ALA A 340 -17.05 -0.04 16.70
CA ALA A 340 -16.29 -0.67 17.77
C ALA A 340 -14.78 -0.41 17.62
N ARG A 341 -14.25 -0.46 16.40
CA ARG A 341 -12.85 -0.08 16.13
C ARG A 341 -12.57 1.36 16.49
N HIS A 342 -13.41 2.27 16.05
CA HIS A 342 -13.29 3.69 16.38
C HIS A 342 -13.33 3.94 17.89
N LYS A 343 -14.30 3.36 18.58
CA LYS A 343 -14.44 3.49 20.04
C LYS A 343 -13.22 2.98 20.79
N ARG A 344 -12.54 1.94 20.27
CA ARG A 344 -11.32 1.40 20.89
C ARG A 344 -10.16 2.40 20.87
N LEU A 345 -10.11 3.28 19.86
CA LEU A 345 -9.09 4.32 19.74
C LEU A 345 -9.42 5.59 20.53
N LEU A 346 -10.70 5.86 20.81
CA LEU A 346 -11.09 7.02 21.61
C LEU A 346 -10.46 6.97 23.00
N GLY A 347 -10.01 8.13 23.48
CA GLY A 347 -9.38 8.29 24.78
C GLY A 347 -7.92 7.83 24.84
N THR A 348 -7.34 7.35 23.74
CA THR A 348 -5.93 6.96 23.71
C THR A 348 -5.04 8.17 23.96
N PRO A 349 -4.17 8.15 25.00
CA PRO A 349 -3.23 9.23 25.24
C PRO A 349 -2.10 9.19 24.23
N SER A 350 -1.55 10.33 23.88
CA SER A 350 -0.40 10.46 22.97
C SER A 350 0.84 9.68 23.47
N ASP A 351 0.91 9.41 24.77
CA ASP A 351 1.96 8.61 25.41
C ASP A 351 1.93 7.12 25.01
N ALA A 352 0.83 6.62 24.45
CA ALA A 352 0.72 5.23 24.02
C ALA A 352 1.70 4.90 22.86
N ALA A 353 1.98 5.88 21.99
CA ALA A 353 2.95 5.77 20.90
C ALA A 353 3.57 7.15 20.60
N PRO A 354 4.54 7.61 21.40
CA PRO A 354 5.07 8.96 21.28
C PRO A 354 5.63 9.29 19.89
N ILE A 355 6.29 8.34 19.23
CA ILE A 355 6.82 8.54 17.87
C ILE A 355 5.72 8.91 16.87
N LEU A 356 4.53 8.35 17.03
CA LEU A 356 3.37 8.60 16.15
C LEU A 356 2.69 9.93 16.50
N TRP A 357 2.40 10.13 17.80
CA TRP A 357 1.45 11.16 18.24
C TRP A 357 2.10 12.43 18.73
N GLN A 358 3.35 12.36 19.25
CA GLN A 358 4.05 13.51 19.84
C GLN A 358 5.22 14.00 18.97
N TYR A 359 5.88 13.11 18.23
CA TYR A 359 7.16 13.42 17.60
C TYR A 359 7.13 13.45 16.07
N GLY A 360 5.95 13.58 15.49
CA GLY A 360 5.79 14.07 14.12
C GLY A 360 5.45 13.01 13.08
N ALA A 361 5.48 11.70 13.38
CA ALA A 361 5.12 10.71 12.36
C ALA A 361 3.68 10.90 11.85
N LEU A 362 2.73 11.13 12.76
CA LEU A 362 1.33 11.41 12.45
C LEU A 362 0.84 12.74 13.03
N ALA A 363 1.36 13.17 14.16
CA ALA A 363 0.97 14.42 14.80
C ALA A 363 2.06 14.93 15.75
N ARG A 364 1.86 16.14 16.28
CA ARG A 364 2.68 16.75 17.33
C ARG A 364 1.79 17.18 18.51
N LEU A 365 1.12 16.19 19.10
CA LEU A 365 0.30 16.38 20.28
C LEU A 365 1.18 16.60 21.52
N LYS A 366 0.64 17.28 22.50
CA LYS A 366 1.29 17.40 23.81
C LYS A 366 1.27 16.06 24.55
N LYS A 367 2.21 15.86 25.46
CA LYS A 367 2.24 14.70 26.35
C LYS A 367 0.92 14.59 27.12
N GLY A 368 0.32 13.41 27.15
CA GLY A 368 -0.97 13.14 27.78
C GLY A 368 -2.21 13.63 27.01
N GLU A 369 -2.06 14.36 25.92
CA GLU A 369 -3.17 14.77 25.06
C GLU A 369 -3.77 13.54 24.37
N LYS A 370 -5.11 13.50 24.29
CA LYS A 370 -5.81 12.40 23.61
C LYS A 370 -5.81 12.58 22.10
N ILE A 371 -5.75 11.46 21.38
CA ILE A 371 -5.74 11.45 19.91
C ILE A 371 -7.12 11.70 19.28
N ASP A 372 -8.15 11.89 20.06
CA ASP A 372 -9.56 11.89 19.64
C ASP A 372 -9.83 12.84 18.47
N LYS A 373 -9.23 14.04 18.47
CA LYS A 373 -9.39 15.00 17.37
C LYS A 373 -8.90 14.48 16.01
N LEU A 374 -8.01 13.49 16.00
CA LEU A 374 -7.47 12.89 14.79
C LEU A 374 -8.36 11.75 14.23
N LEU A 375 -9.40 11.36 14.98
CA LEU A 375 -10.33 10.30 14.61
C LEU A 375 -11.58 10.80 13.89
N PHE A 376 -11.76 12.11 13.81
CA PHE A 376 -12.93 12.78 13.22
C PHE A 376 -12.54 13.73 12.08
N GLY A 377 -13.55 14.20 11.36
CA GLY A 377 -13.40 15.28 10.37
C GLY A 377 -12.63 14.90 9.10
N GLY A 378 -12.32 13.63 8.91
CA GLY A 378 -11.59 13.16 7.74
C GLY A 378 -10.06 13.17 7.88
N TYR A 379 -9.52 13.50 9.05
CA TYR A 379 -8.08 13.40 9.31
C TYR A 379 -7.58 11.96 9.14
N SER A 380 -8.33 11.00 9.64
CA SER A 380 -8.12 9.57 9.42
C SER A 380 -9.33 8.95 8.72
N THR A 381 -9.12 7.80 8.08
CA THR A 381 -10.17 7.01 7.43
C THR A 381 -10.50 5.78 8.26
N ILE A 382 -11.69 5.20 8.01
CA ILE A 382 -12.08 3.89 8.52
C ILE A 382 -12.75 3.15 7.37
N SER A 383 -12.41 1.88 7.15
CA SER A 383 -12.65 1.25 5.86
C SER A 383 -13.67 0.11 5.94
N LEU A 384 -14.65 0.17 5.04
CA LEU A 384 -15.53 -0.95 4.71
C LEU A 384 -14.91 -1.73 3.55
N GLY A 385 -14.42 -2.95 3.82
CA GLY A 385 -13.95 -3.87 2.80
C GLY A 385 -15.07 -4.73 2.22
N TYR A 386 -14.84 -5.34 1.07
CA TYR A 386 -15.78 -6.25 0.44
C TYR A 386 -15.06 -7.36 -0.32
N ALA A 387 -15.71 -8.51 -0.44
CA ALA A 387 -15.17 -9.70 -1.09
C ALA A 387 -16.24 -10.42 -1.92
N GLY A 388 -15.80 -11.02 -3.02
CA GLY A 388 -16.64 -11.92 -3.80
C GLY A 388 -17.69 -11.27 -4.69
N LEU A 389 -17.41 -10.09 -5.22
CA LEU A 389 -18.33 -9.42 -6.14
C LEU A 389 -18.65 -10.30 -7.37
N TYR A 390 -17.64 -10.96 -7.94
CA TYR A 390 -17.82 -11.89 -9.06
C TYR A 390 -18.84 -13.00 -8.75
N GLU A 391 -18.63 -13.74 -7.67
CA GLU A 391 -19.49 -14.86 -7.28
C GLU A 391 -20.90 -14.37 -6.91
N CYS A 392 -20.99 -13.23 -6.22
CA CYS A 392 -22.26 -12.59 -5.88
C CYS A 392 -23.09 -12.30 -7.15
N VAL A 393 -22.50 -11.62 -8.11
CA VAL A 393 -23.18 -11.26 -9.38
C VAL A 393 -23.52 -12.49 -10.19
N LYS A 394 -22.61 -13.47 -10.25
CA LYS A 394 -22.83 -14.72 -10.98
C LYS A 394 -24.00 -15.52 -10.39
N TYR A 395 -24.11 -15.61 -9.08
CA TYR A 395 -25.22 -16.29 -8.44
C TYR A 395 -26.56 -15.58 -8.68
N MET A 396 -26.58 -14.25 -8.57
CA MET A 396 -27.79 -13.45 -8.72
C MET A 396 -28.29 -13.34 -10.16
N THR A 397 -27.39 -13.26 -11.14
CA THR A 397 -27.72 -13.00 -12.55
C THR A 397 -27.46 -14.17 -13.48
N GLY A 398 -26.77 -15.20 -13.02
CA GLY A 398 -26.32 -16.33 -13.85
C GLY A 398 -25.09 -16.04 -14.71
N LYS A 399 -24.54 -14.82 -14.66
CA LYS A 399 -23.42 -14.35 -15.49
C LYS A 399 -22.35 -13.67 -14.68
N SER A 400 -21.10 -13.69 -15.19
CA SER A 400 -20.01 -12.88 -14.63
C SER A 400 -20.34 -11.39 -14.67
N HIS A 401 -19.78 -10.64 -13.73
CA HIS A 401 -19.89 -9.18 -13.73
C HIS A 401 -19.20 -8.51 -14.93
N THR A 402 -18.39 -9.25 -15.69
CA THR A 402 -17.82 -8.79 -16.96
C THR A 402 -18.83 -8.80 -18.12
N ASP A 403 -19.93 -9.53 -17.98
CA ASP A 403 -21.03 -9.52 -18.96
C ASP A 403 -21.75 -8.18 -18.93
N ALA A 404 -22.00 -7.61 -20.12
CA ALA A 404 -22.64 -6.31 -20.26
C ALA A 404 -24.03 -6.24 -19.61
N GLY A 405 -24.76 -7.35 -19.56
CA GLY A 405 -26.08 -7.43 -18.91
C GLY A 405 -26.03 -7.56 -17.39
N ALA A 406 -24.92 -8.07 -16.85
CA ALA A 406 -24.72 -8.24 -15.41
C ALA A 406 -23.95 -7.09 -14.74
N LYS A 407 -23.12 -6.38 -15.50
CA LYS A 407 -22.34 -5.25 -14.99
C LYS A 407 -23.16 -4.18 -14.26
N PRO A 408 -24.35 -3.76 -14.74
CA PRO A 408 -25.18 -2.78 -14.03
C PRO A 408 -25.55 -3.20 -12.61
N PHE A 409 -25.84 -4.48 -12.38
CA PHE A 409 -26.08 -4.99 -11.03
C PHE A 409 -24.83 -4.92 -10.16
N ALA A 410 -23.67 -5.30 -10.70
CA ALA A 410 -22.40 -5.18 -9.99
C ALA A 410 -22.12 -3.72 -9.57
N LEU A 411 -22.31 -2.77 -10.48
CA LEU A 411 -22.15 -1.34 -10.19
C LEU A 411 -23.17 -0.85 -9.15
N SER A 412 -24.40 -1.35 -9.16
CA SER A 412 -25.41 -0.98 -8.16
C SER A 412 -25.05 -1.49 -6.75
N VAL A 413 -24.46 -2.67 -6.65
CA VAL A 413 -23.93 -3.20 -5.38
C VAL A 413 -22.82 -2.31 -4.83
N MET A 414 -21.88 -1.91 -5.68
CA MET A 414 -20.78 -1.00 -5.31
C MET A 414 -21.30 0.37 -4.88
N GLN A 415 -22.24 0.93 -5.65
CA GLN A 415 -22.83 2.24 -5.35
C GLN A 415 -23.59 2.21 -4.02
N HIS A 416 -24.33 1.13 -3.75
CA HIS A 416 -25.04 0.98 -2.48
C HIS A 416 -24.12 1.01 -1.27
N MET A 417 -22.98 0.32 -1.34
CA MET A 417 -21.95 0.38 -0.28
C MET A 417 -21.37 1.79 -0.11
N ASN A 418 -21.12 2.49 -1.21
CA ASN A 418 -20.66 3.89 -1.15
C ASN A 418 -21.71 4.81 -0.53
N ASP A 419 -22.98 4.64 -0.88
CA ASP A 419 -24.08 5.43 -0.32
C ASP A 419 -24.20 5.24 1.20
N LYS A 420 -24.01 4.00 1.67
CA LYS A 420 -23.96 3.70 3.11
C LYS A 420 -22.76 4.39 3.79
N CYS A 421 -21.57 4.27 3.23
CA CYS A 421 -20.38 4.94 3.76
C CYS A 421 -20.59 6.46 3.84
N ASN A 422 -21.14 7.07 2.81
CA ASN A 422 -21.42 8.50 2.78
C ASN A 422 -22.47 8.92 3.81
N ALA A 423 -23.51 8.10 4.02
CA ALA A 423 -24.52 8.35 5.03
C ALA A 423 -23.92 8.28 6.45
N TRP A 424 -23.11 7.29 6.75
CA TRP A 424 -22.42 7.15 8.04
C TRP A 424 -21.44 8.30 8.27
N LYS A 425 -20.68 8.67 7.26
CA LYS A 425 -19.75 9.81 7.30
C LYS A 425 -20.48 11.10 7.67
N LYS A 426 -21.58 11.38 7.04
CA LYS A 426 -22.40 12.56 7.31
C LYS A 426 -22.99 12.56 8.73
N ALA A 427 -23.45 11.40 9.20
CA ALA A 427 -24.08 11.27 10.51
C ALA A 427 -23.07 11.34 11.67
N GLU A 428 -21.86 10.81 11.50
CA GLU A 428 -20.91 10.58 12.58
C GLU A 428 -19.65 11.44 12.48
N ASN A 429 -19.46 12.20 11.40
CA ASN A 429 -18.25 12.99 11.12
C ASN A 429 -16.96 12.12 11.12
N MET A 430 -17.08 10.89 10.63
CA MET A 430 -15.96 9.95 10.46
C MET A 430 -15.85 9.56 9.00
N ASP A 431 -14.62 9.46 8.49
CA ASP A 431 -14.39 9.21 7.07
C ASP A 431 -14.48 7.74 6.70
N TYR A 432 -15.70 7.21 6.70
CA TYR A 432 -15.99 5.88 6.19
C TYR A 432 -15.74 5.82 4.69
N SER A 433 -15.03 4.78 4.24
CA SER A 433 -14.59 4.68 2.87
C SER A 433 -14.63 3.23 2.38
N LEU A 434 -15.16 3.01 1.18
CA LEU A 434 -15.21 1.68 0.58
C LEU A 434 -13.82 1.27 0.08
N TYR A 435 -13.39 0.09 0.48
CA TYR A 435 -12.02 -0.40 0.29
C TYR A 435 -11.99 -1.80 -0.33
N GLY A 436 -11.34 -1.92 -1.48
CA GLY A 436 -10.97 -3.22 -2.06
C GLY A 436 -9.82 -3.86 -1.28
N THR A 437 -10.08 -4.28 -0.04
CA THR A 437 -9.06 -4.74 0.90
C THR A 437 -8.31 -5.98 0.42
N PRO A 438 -7.02 -6.13 0.74
CA PRO A 438 -6.32 -7.42 0.63
C PRO A 438 -6.99 -8.44 1.55
N LEU A 439 -7.26 -9.62 1.02
CA LEU A 439 -8.03 -10.64 1.73
C LEU A 439 -7.24 -11.91 2.03
N GLU A 440 -6.03 -12.07 1.51
CA GLU A 440 -5.11 -13.18 1.80
C GLU A 440 -5.83 -14.48 2.27
N SER A 441 -5.65 -14.88 3.53
CA SER A 441 -6.32 -16.04 4.12
C SER A 441 -7.84 -15.87 4.31
N THR A 442 -8.37 -14.65 4.25
CA THR A 442 -9.81 -14.37 4.44
C THR A 442 -10.64 -14.93 3.29
N THR A 443 -10.12 -14.96 2.07
CA THR A 443 -10.81 -15.59 0.93
C THR A 443 -11.03 -17.08 1.16
N TYR A 444 -10.02 -17.76 1.72
CA TYR A 444 -10.12 -19.16 2.11
C TYR A 444 -11.13 -19.37 3.26
N LYS A 445 -11.04 -18.55 4.31
CA LYS A 445 -11.99 -18.57 5.43
C LYS A 445 -13.42 -18.42 4.93
N PHE A 446 -13.69 -17.42 4.11
CA PHE A 446 -15.02 -17.18 3.54
C PHE A 446 -15.51 -18.35 2.69
N ALA A 447 -14.65 -18.93 1.86
CA ALA A 447 -14.99 -20.10 1.06
C ALA A 447 -15.39 -21.28 1.94
N LYS A 448 -14.66 -21.56 3.01
CA LYS A 448 -14.98 -22.64 3.96
C LYS A 448 -16.27 -22.39 4.72
N CYS A 449 -16.51 -21.17 5.16
CA CYS A 449 -17.77 -20.80 5.80
C CYS A 449 -18.98 -20.95 4.85
N LEU A 450 -18.83 -20.54 3.60
CA LEU A 450 -19.86 -20.69 2.58
C LEU A 450 -20.17 -22.17 2.31
N GLN A 451 -19.15 -23.01 2.16
CA GLN A 451 -19.31 -24.46 1.97
C GLN A 451 -20.03 -25.11 3.14
N LYS A 452 -19.72 -24.70 4.37
CA LYS A 452 -20.38 -25.20 5.58
C LYS A 452 -21.85 -24.79 5.64
N ARG A 453 -22.19 -23.57 5.23
CA ARG A 453 -23.54 -23.01 5.33
C ARG A 453 -24.44 -23.41 4.16
N PHE A 454 -23.91 -23.49 2.95
CA PHE A 454 -24.70 -23.66 1.72
C PHE A 454 -24.33 -24.89 0.91
N GLY A 455 -23.31 -25.66 1.32
CA GLY A 455 -22.77 -26.75 0.54
C GLY A 455 -22.00 -26.30 -0.70
N ILE A 456 -21.77 -27.22 -1.61
CA ILE A 456 -21.07 -26.96 -2.87
C ILE A 456 -22.06 -26.48 -3.93
N VAL A 457 -21.93 -25.22 -4.30
CA VAL A 457 -22.68 -24.59 -5.41
C VAL A 457 -21.69 -24.39 -6.55
N LYS A 458 -21.93 -25.09 -7.67
CA LYS A 458 -21.01 -25.08 -8.82
C LYS A 458 -20.78 -23.66 -9.36
N GLY A 459 -19.50 -23.32 -9.50
CA GLY A 459 -19.06 -22.00 -9.99
C GLY A 459 -19.14 -20.88 -8.94
N ILE A 460 -19.60 -21.16 -7.71
CA ILE A 460 -19.74 -20.19 -6.62
C ILE A 460 -18.92 -20.62 -5.40
N THR A 461 -19.20 -21.80 -4.83
CA THR A 461 -18.54 -22.30 -3.60
C THR A 461 -17.67 -23.54 -3.83
N ASP A 462 -17.46 -23.95 -5.06
CA ASP A 462 -16.71 -25.14 -5.46
C ASP A 462 -15.18 -24.95 -5.45
N LYS A 463 -14.70 -23.78 -5.07
CA LYS A 463 -13.27 -23.47 -4.89
C LYS A 463 -12.94 -23.26 -3.41
N ASN A 464 -11.66 -23.36 -3.07
CA ASN A 464 -11.17 -23.05 -1.73
C ASN A 464 -10.90 -21.55 -1.50
N TYR A 465 -11.41 -20.71 -2.37
CA TYR A 465 -11.33 -19.25 -2.28
C TYR A 465 -12.58 -18.62 -2.92
N ILE A 466 -12.82 -17.37 -2.59
CA ILE A 466 -13.69 -16.47 -3.35
C ILE A 466 -12.86 -15.35 -3.95
N THR A 467 -13.35 -14.71 -4.99
CA THR A 467 -12.62 -13.64 -5.66
C THR A 467 -12.45 -12.45 -4.73
N ASN A 468 -11.22 -11.90 -4.72
CA ASN A 468 -10.91 -10.70 -3.95
C ASN A 468 -11.65 -9.49 -4.55
N SER A 469 -12.30 -8.71 -3.68
CA SER A 469 -12.99 -7.45 -4.04
C SER A 469 -13.79 -7.53 -5.35
N TYR A 470 -13.44 -6.69 -6.33
CA TYR A 470 -14.11 -6.56 -7.64
C TYR A 470 -13.41 -7.29 -8.79
N HIS A 471 -12.30 -7.95 -8.54
CA HIS A 471 -11.43 -8.46 -9.60
C HIS A 471 -12.16 -9.40 -10.57
N VAL A 472 -11.76 -9.37 -11.82
CA VAL A 472 -12.15 -10.37 -12.81
C VAL A 472 -11.64 -11.73 -12.34
N HIS A 473 -12.51 -12.76 -12.44
CA HIS A 473 -12.13 -14.10 -12.01
C HIS A 473 -10.98 -14.65 -12.86
N VAL A 474 -10.03 -15.32 -12.21
CA VAL A 474 -8.80 -15.82 -12.84
C VAL A 474 -9.01 -16.80 -13.99
N SER A 475 -10.17 -17.46 -14.05
CA SER A 475 -10.51 -18.38 -15.14
C SER A 475 -11.08 -17.69 -16.38
N GLU A 476 -11.36 -16.39 -16.34
CA GLU A 476 -11.91 -15.69 -17.49
C GLU A 476 -10.82 -15.39 -18.54
N PRO A 477 -11.06 -15.75 -19.81
CA PRO A 477 -10.14 -15.43 -20.90
C PRO A 477 -10.30 -13.95 -21.29
N ILE A 478 -9.60 -13.09 -20.60
CA ILE A 478 -9.62 -11.64 -20.83
C ILE A 478 -8.18 -11.12 -21.03
N ASP A 479 -7.98 -10.25 -22.02
CA ASP A 479 -6.69 -9.61 -22.21
C ASP A 479 -6.44 -8.50 -21.18
N ALA A 480 -5.17 -8.13 -20.98
CA ALA A 480 -4.75 -7.16 -19.98
C ALA A 480 -5.42 -5.79 -20.15
N PHE A 481 -5.53 -5.30 -21.38
CA PHE A 481 -6.11 -3.98 -21.65
C PHE A 481 -7.62 -3.94 -21.36
N THR A 482 -8.33 -4.94 -21.83
CA THR A 482 -9.78 -5.10 -21.57
C THR A 482 -10.05 -5.25 -20.07
N LYS A 483 -9.23 -6.04 -19.36
CA LYS A 483 -9.32 -6.21 -17.91
C LYS A 483 -9.11 -4.89 -17.17
N LEU A 484 -8.05 -4.16 -17.46
CA LEU A 484 -7.75 -2.88 -16.82
C LEU A 484 -8.87 -1.85 -17.06
N LYS A 485 -9.36 -1.76 -18.29
CA LYS A 485 -10.46 -0.86 -18.62
C LYS A 485 -11.75 -1.22 -17.90
N PHE A 486 -12.07 -2.50 -17.79
CA PHE A 486 -13.21 -2.98 -17.04
C PHE A 486 -13.09 -2.69 -15.55
N GLU A 487 -11.96 -3.01 -14.93
CA GLU A 487 -11.74 -2.84 -13.50
C GLU A 487 -11.62 -1.36 -13.07
N ALA A 488 -11.31 -0.46 -13.99
CA ALA A 488 -11.22 0.98 -13.73
C ALA A 488 -12.52 1.57 -13.12
N ASP A 489 -13.67 1.13 -13.58
CA ASP A 489 -14.96 1.60 -13.05
C ASP A 489 -15.16 1.19 -11.59
N PHE A 490 -14.65 0.03 -11.21
CA PHE A 490 -14.75 -0.49 -9.84
C PHE A 490 -13.70 0.15 -8.91
N GLN A 491 -12.52 0.47 -9.41
CA GLN A 491 -11.55 1.27 -8.66
C GLN A 491 -12.11 2.65 -8.31
N ARG A 492 -12.78 3.29 -9.26
CA ARG A 492 -13.45 4.58 -9.05
C ARG A 492 -14.46 4.51 -7.91
N LEU A 493 -15.16 3.40 -7.78
CA LEU A 493 -16.16 3.15 -6.72
C LEU A 493 -15.55 2.61 -5.43
N SER A 494 -14.22 2.51 -5.33
CA SER A 494 -13.50 2.10 -4.13
C SER A 494 -12.54 3.20 -3.66
N PRO A 495 -13.07 4.36 -3.18
CA PRO A 495 -12.25 5.52 -2.84
C PRO A 495 -11.30 5.28 -1.65
N GLY A 496 -11.59 4.29 -0.81
CA GLY A 496 -10.73 3.87 0.31
C GLY A 496 -9.52 3.06 -0.13
N GLY A 497 -9.43 2.71 -1.40
CA GLY A 497 -8.30 2.02 -1.99
C GLY A 497 -8.69 0.80 -2.80
N ALA A 498 -7.91 0.53 -3.81
CA ALA A 498 -8.01 -0.62 -4.69
C ALA A 498 -6.73 -0.75 -5.51
N ILE A 499 -6.48 -1.94 -6.03
CA ILE A 499 -5.41 -2.21 -6.99
C ILE A 499 -5.91 -3.22 -8.01
N SER A 500 -5.46 -3.10 -9.24
CA SER A 500 -5.69 -4.11 -10.28
C SER A 500 -4.38 -4.80 -10.66
N TYR A 501 -4.47 -6.10 -10.90
CA TYR A 501 -3.34 -6.92 -11.30
C TYR A 501 -3.50 -7.36 -12.74
N VAL A 502 -2.44 -7.26 -13.53
CA VAL A 502 -2.39 -7.88 -14.85
C VAL A 502 -1.24 -8.86 -14.92
N GLU A 503 -1.52 -10.04 -15.41
CA GLU A 503 -0.51 -11.03 -15.73
C GLU A 503 -0.10 -10.87 -17.18
N VAL A 504 1.21 -10.71 -17.41
CA VAL A 504 1.79 -10.58 -18.73
C VAL A 504 2.85 -11.67 -18.93
N PRO A 505 3.14 -12.08 -20.17
CA PRO A 505 4.25 -13.00 -20.43
C PRO A 505 5.58 -12.37 -20.00
N ASN A 506 6.64 -13.17 -19.96
CA ASN A 506 7.98 -12.63 -19.75
C ASN A 506 8.31 -11.60 -20.85
N MET A 507 8.50 -10.35 -20.46
CA MET A 507 8.75 -9.22 -21.36
C MET A 507 10.14 -8.62 -21.16
N GLN A 508 11.10 -9.35 -20.58
CA GLN A 508 12.46 -8.83 -20.35
C GLN A 508 13.14 -8.38 -21.67
N ASP A 509 12.81 -9.04 -22.77
CA ASP A 509 13.33 -8.72 -24.10
C ASP A 509 12.37 -7.84 -24.94
N ASN A 510 11.26 -7.39 -24.36
CA ASN A 510 10.26 -6.57 -25.07
C ASN A 510 9.80 -5.39 -24.22
N LEU A 511 10.70 -4.44 -24.02
CA LEU A 511 10.45 -3.25 -23.20
C LEU A 511 9.32 -2.38 -23.76
N GLU A 512 9.18 -2.31 -25.09
CA GLU A 512 8.12 -1.53 -25.73
C GLU A 512 6.73 -2.03 -25.34
N ALA A 513 6.55 -3.34 -25.21
CA ALA A 513 5.29 -3.91 -24.76
C ALA A 513 4.98 -3.52 -23.30
N VAL A 514 5.97 -3.52 -22.43
CA VAL A 514 5.79 -3.05 -21.03
C VAL A 514 5.38 -1.59 -21.02
N ILE A 515 6.08 -0.73 -21.75
CA ILE A 515 5.78 0.70 -21.84
C ILE A 515 4.38 0.94 -22.40
N SER A 516 3.94 0.16 -23.39
CA SER A 516 2.57 0.24 -23.93
C SER A 516 1.53 -0.05 -22.86
N VAL A 517 1.76 -1.02 -21.98
CA VAL A 517 0.89 -1.30 -20.83
C VAL A 517 0.90 -0.14 -19.84
N LEU A 518 2.07 0.44 -19.54
CA LEU A 518 2.18 1.59 -18.63
C LEU A 518 1.44 2.83 -19.18
N GLN A 519 1.53 3.09 -20.47
CA GLN A 519 0.80 4.17 -21.13
C GLN A 519 -0.71 3.95 -21.07
N PHE A 520 -1.16 2.70 -21.22
CA PHE A 520 -2.56 2.33 -21.07
C PHE A 520 -3.04 2.53 -19.63
N ILE A 521 -2.24 2.15 -18.63
CA ILE A 521 -2.53 2.40 -17.21
C ILE A 521 -2.69 3.90 -16.96
N TYR A 522 -1.75 4.72 -17.44
CA TYR A 522 -1.82 6.18 -17.29
C TYR A 522 -3.13 6.77 -17.82
N ASP A 523 -3.61 6.29 -18.97
CA ASP A 523 -4.80 6.82 -19.61
C ASP A 523 -6.11 6.25 -19.06
N ASN A 524 -6.12 5.09 -18.40
CA ASN A 524 -7.35 4.36 -18.14
C ASN A 524 -7.62 3.95 -16.69
N ILE A 525 -6.60 3.71 -15.87
CA ILE A 525 -6.79 3.16 -14.52
C ILE A 525 -5.87 3.84 -13.50
N MET A 526 -6.36 3.98 -12.27
CA MET A 526 -5.67 4.72 -11.23
C MET A 526 -4.45 3.99 -10.68
N TYR A 527 -4.57 2.68 -10.40
CA TYR A 527 -3.52 1.91 -9.74
C TYR A 527 -3.47 0.48 -10.24
N ALA A 528 -2.31 0.06 -10.74
CA ALA A 528 -2.12 -1.30 -11.26
C ALA A 528 -0.71 -1.84 -10.98
N GLU A 529 -0.63 -3.15 -10.88
CA GLU A 529 0.58 -3.95 -10.74
C GLU A 529 0.70 -4.92 -11.92
N LEU A 530 1.90 -5.01 -12.49
CA LEU A 530 2.21 -5.97 -13.55
C LEU A 530 2.95 -7.17 -12.93
N ASN A 531 2.36 -8.35 -13.09
CA ASN A 531 2.98 -9.62 -12.76
C ASN A 531 3.42 -10.33 -14.05
N THR A 532 4.64 -10.81 -14.08
CA THR A 532 5.15 -11.60 -15.20
C THR A 532 5.16 -13.09 -14.82
N LYS A 533 5.02 -13.96 -15.83
CA LYS A 533 5.21 -15.41 -15.64
C LYS A 533 6.70 -15.78 -15.58
N SER A 534 7.45 -15.06 -14.81
CA SER A 534 8.87 -15.27 -14.59
C SER A 534 9.11 -15.57 -13.12
N ASP A 535 9.10 -16.86 -12.81
CA ASP A 535 9.48 -17.35 -11.49
C ASP A 535 10.98 -17.52 -11.42
N TYR A 536 11.55 -17.45 -10.23
CA TYR A 536 12.94 -17.85 -10.06
C TYR A 536 13.12 -18.65 -8.77
N CYS A 537 14.08 -19.57 -8.82
CA CYS A 537 14.40 -20.41 -7.67
C CYS A 537 15.35 -19.69 -6.73
N GLN A 538 14.95 -19.50 -5.49
CA GLN A 538 15.80 -18.88 -4.46
C GLN A 538 17.04 -19.73 -4.07
N CYS A 539 17.02 -21.01 -4.39
CA CYS A 539 18.13 -21.92 -4.07
C CYS A 539 19.21 -21.96 -5.17
N CYS A 540 18.81 -21.98 -6.44
CA CYS A 540 19.74 -22.15 -7.56
C CYS A 540 19.75 -20.98 -8.56
N GLY A 541 18.88 -19.98 -8.39
CA GLY A 541 18.80 -18.82 -9.29
C GLY A 541 18.16 -19.13 -10.64
N TYR A 542 17.50 -20.29 -10.81
CA TYR A 542 16.75 -20.57 -12.03
C TYR A 542 15.73 -19.44 -12.28
N ASP A 543 15.73 -18.92 -13.49
CA ASP A 543 14.79 -17.89 -13.95
C ASP A 543 13.95 -18.45 -15.10
N GLY A 544 12.63 -18.44 -14.95
CA GLY A 544 11.71 -18.98 -15.92
C GLY A 544 10.38 -19.40 -15.31
N GLU A 545 9.50 -19.97 -16.11
CA GLU A 545 8.19 -20.46 -15.63
C GLU A 545 8.37 -21.77 -14.86
N ILE A 546 8.00 -21.77 -13.57
CA ILE A 546 7.99 -22.97 -12.72
C ILE A 546 6.61 -23.63 -12.81
N LYS A 547 6.57 -24.82 -13.38
CA LYS A 547 5.33 -25.61 -13.48
C LYS A 547 5.22 -26.57 -12.31
N ILE A 548 4.20 -26.40 -11.49
CA ILE A 548 3.89 -27.31 -10.40
C ILE A 548 3.16 -28.53 -10.97
N CYS A 549 3.69 -29.72 -10.71
CA CYS A 549 3.03 -30.98 -11.05
C CYS A 549 3.14 -31.98 -9.90
N LEU A 550 2.41 -33.10 -10.01
CA LEU A 550 2.41 -34.14 -8.98
C LEU A 550 3.76 -34.88 -8.84
N LEU A 551 4.63 -34.78 -9.84
CA LEU A 551 5.90 -35.49 -9.85
C LEU A 551 7.10 -34.62 -9.49
N TYR A 552 7.03 -33.32 -9.82
CA TYR A 552 8.08 -32.36 -9.50
C TYR A 552 7.54 -30.94 -9.51
N THR A 553 8.18 -30.07 -8.75
CA THR A 553 7.72 -28.67 -8.55
C THR A 553 8.60 -27.63 -9.23
N SER A 554 9.77 -28.02 -9.75
CA SER A 554 10.68 -27.10 -10.42
C SER A 554 11.40 -27.78 -11.58
N PRO A 555 11.54 -27.10 -12.75
CA PRO A 555 12.38 -27.58 -13.83
C PRO A 555 13.87 -27.31 -13.61
N SER A 556 14.27 -26.83 -12.42
CA SER A 556 15.66 -26.55 -12.08
C SER A 556 16.57 -27.76 -12.32
N PRO A 557 17.78 -27.57 -12.83
CA PRO A 557 18.77 -28.66 -12.98
C PRO A 557 19.05 -29.42 -11.68
N ARG A 558 18.86 -28.79 -10.53
CA ARG A 558 19.00 -29.46 -9.21
C ARG A 558 17.92 -30.48 -8.92
N ASP A 559 16.75 -30.34 -9.54
CA ASP A 559 15.63 -31.28 -9.36
C ASP A 559 15.70 -32.46 -10.35
N ARG A 560 16.71 -32.51 -11.20
CA ARG A 560 16.94 -33.57 -12.20
C ARG A 560 18.00 -34.58 -11.78
N GLY A 561 18.49 -34.46 -10.55
CA GLY A 561 19.50 -35.35 -10.01
C GLY A 561 19.02 -36.74 -9.66
#